data_4220909d9cb44b83454090332d39d41a
#
_entry.id   4220909d9cb44b83454090332d39d41a
#
_cell.length_a   1.000
_cell.length_b   1.000
_cell.length_c   1.000
_cell.angle_alpha   90.00
_cell.angle_beta   90.00
_cell.angle_gamma   90.00
#
_symmetry.space_group_name_H-M   'P 1'
#
loop_
_entity.id
_entity.type
_entity.pdbx_description
1 polymer ?
#
loop_
_entity_poly.entity_id
_entity_poly.type
_entity_poly.pdbx_seq_one_letter_code
_entity_poly.pdbx_strand_id
1 'polypeptide(L)'
;VSVEEQLVKAIRTGLAELADPVKAPAMQAYMKSAMPFRGVASPERNVLLKRVLADHILPDRVTYTATVLELWRAAEFREERYAAIALSGHRAYRRWQDPELLPMYEEMIVSGAWWDHVDELAIRRIGPILRADRAKVTPTMLSWSADRDLWRRRTAIICQIGAKEETDTDLLTRTIEPAIAEPEFFLRKGIGWALRDYAKTAPDWVRSFVDDHPGLSGLSRREALKHIG
;
A
#
# COMPACT_ATOMS: atom_id res chain seq x y z
N VAL A 1 -0.60 9.70 31.29
CA VAL A 1 -1.01 9.19 29.97
C VAL A 1 0.01 9.66 28.98
N SER A 2 0.68 8.76 28.29
CA SER A 2 1.71 9.07 27.32
C SER A 2 1.12 9.70 26.05
N VAL A 3 1.97 10.30 25.18
CA VAL A 3 1.50 10.93 23.95
C VAL A 3 0.94 9.90 22.95
N GLU A 4 1.51 8.71 22.91
CA GLU A 4 1.01 7.60 22.08
C GLU A 4 -0.37 7.11 22.54
N GLU A 5 -0.59 6.97 23.86
CA GLU A 5 -1.91 6.60 24.40
C GLU A 5 -2.95 7.69 24.12
N GLN A 6 -2.57 8.96 24.21
CA GLN A 6 -3.45 10.08 23.87
C GLN A 6 -3.80 10.07 22.39
N LEU A 7 -2.80 9.81 21.51
CA LEU A 7 -3.00 9.71 20.08
C LEU A 7 -3.96 8.58 19.70
N VAL A 8 -3.72 7.36 20.20
CA VAL A 8 -4.57 6.19 19.93
C VAL A 8 -6.00 6.45 20.40
N LYS A 9 -6.15 6.99 21.63
CA LYS A 9 -7.45 7.35 22.16
C LYS A 9 -8.17 8.41 21.31
N ALA A 10 -7.47 9.47 20.93
CA ALA A 10 -8.05 10.54 20.10
C ALA A 10 -8.53 10.02 18.72
N ILE A 11 -7.76 9.14 18.08
CA ILE A 11 -8.16 8.50 16.84
C ILE A 11 -9.43 7.67 17.04
N ARG A 12 -9.45 6.77 18.02
CA ARG A 12 -10.61 5.89 18.27
C ARG A 12 -11.86 6.65 18.65
N THR A 13 -11.74 7.65 19.53
CA THR A 13 -12.86 8.52 19.93
C THR A 13 -13.39 9.30 18.74
N GLY A 14 -12.52 9.96 17.97
CA GLY A 14 -12.96 10.73 16.80
C GLY A 14 -13.61 9.88 15.71
N LEU A 15 -13.10 8.65 15.47
CA LEU A 15 -13.73 7.71 14.54
C LEU A 15 -15.10 7.24 15.05
N ALA A 16 -15.25 7.04 16.38
CA ALA A 16 -16.54 6.66 16.98
C ALA A 16 -17.57 7.79 16.90
N GLU A 17 -17.16 9.04 17.10
CA GLU A 17 -18.01 10.22 16.97
C GLU A 17 -18.51 10.45 15.53
N LEU A 18 -17.70 10.08 14.53
CA LEU A 18 -18.04 10.17 13.10
C LEU A 18 -18.76 8.92 12.57
N ALA A 19 -19.03 7.93 13.41
CA ALA A 19 -19.63 6.68 12.96
C ALA A 19 -21.00 6.87 12.30
N ASP A 20 -21.20 6.16 11.18
CA ASP A 20 -22.47 6.13 10.45
C ASP A 20 -22.93 4.67 10.29
N PRO A 21 -23.80 4.20 11.18
CA PRO A 21 -24.26 2.82 11.18
C PRO A 21 -25.10 2.45 9.94
N VAL A 22 -25.57 3.44 9.19
CA VAL A 22 -26.31 3.22 7.93
C VAL A 22 -25.33 2.88 6.80
N LYS A 23 -24.19 3.55 6.76
CA LYS A 23 -23.16 3.33 5.72
C LYS A 23 -22.27 2.11 6.00
N ALA A 24 -22.04 1.79 7.27
CA ALA A 24 -21.09 0.76 7.69
C ALA A 24 -21.29 -0.61 7.00
N PRO A 25 -22.51 -1.18 6.92
CA PRO A 25 -22.73 -2.47 6.27
C PRO A 25 -22.38 -2.48 4.79
N ALA A 26 -22.73 -1.40 4.06
CA ALA A 26 -22.44 -1.29 2.64
C ALA A 26 -20.92 -1.19 2.37
N MET A 27 -20.19 -0.43 3.20
CA MET A 27 -18.74 -0.31 3.13
C MET A 27 -18.05 -1.65 3.41
N GLN A 28 -18.51 -2.38 4.43
CA GLN A 28 -17.99 -3.70 4.78
C GLN A 28 -18.23 -4.72 3.66
N ALA A 29 -19.42 -4.74 3.08
CA ALA A 29 -19.78 -5.61 1.97
C ALA A 29 -18.93 -5.31 0.70
N TYR A 30 -18.79 -4.03 0.36
CA TYR A 30 -17.96 -3.60 -0.78
C TYR A 30 -16.51 -4.06 -0.64
N MET A 31 -15.93 -3.90 0.55
CA MET A 31 -14.55 -4.31 0.84
C MET A 31 -14.41 -5.81 1.10
N LYS A 32 -15.50 -6.57 1.15
CA LYS A 32 -15.50 -8.00 1.53
C LYS A 32 -14.74 -8.24 2.83
N SER A 33 -14.90 -7.34 3.78
CA SER A 33 -14.13 -7.32 5.03
C SER A 33 -14.77 -8.18 6.10
N ALA A 34 -13.98 -9.07 6.72
CA ALA A 34 -14.39 -9.73 7.96
C ALA A 34 -14.41 -8.75 9.16
N MET A 35 -13.53 -7.73 9.11
CA MET A 35 -13.49 -6.67 10.11
C MET A 35 -14.64 -5.68 9.88
N PRO A 36 -15.39 -5.27 10.94
CA PRO A 36 -16.47 -4.31 10.79
C PRO A 36 -15.96 -2.91 10.43
N PHE A 37 -16.86 -2.11 9.85
CA PHE A 37 -16.67 -0.69 9.61
C PHE A 37 -17.49 0.13 10.62
N ARG A 38 -17.01 1.33 10.96
CA ARG A 38 -17.80 2.36 11.65
C ARG A 38 -18.69 3.15 10.66
N GLY A 39 -18.41 3.07 9.37
CA GLY A 39 -19.11 3.81 8.34
C GLY A 39 -18.58 5.22 8.11
N VAL A 40 -17.35 5.50 8.54
CA VAL A 40 -16.71 6.81 8.36
C VAL A 40 -16.13 6.91 6.94
N ALA A 41 -16.70 7.80 6.12
CA ALA A 41 -16.22 7.99 4.76
C ALA A 41 -14.82 8.63 4.72
N SER A 42 -14.11 8.42 3.60
CA SER A 42 -12.72 8.88 3.47
C SER A 42 -12.51 10.38 3.69
N PRO A 43 -13.39 11.29 3.21
CA PRO A 43 -13.20 12.72 3.46
C PRO A 43 -13.23 13.08 4.93
N GLU A 44 -14.22 12.62 5.68
CA GLU A 44 -14.38 12.90 7.11
C GLU A 44 -13.23 12.30 7.91
N ARG A 45 -12.87 11.04 7.61
CA ARG A 45 -11.72 10.37 8.21
C ARG A 45 -10.42 11.14 7.98
N ASN A 46 -10.18 11.61 6.76
CA ASN A 46 -8.97 12.34 6.43
C ASN A 46 -8.88 13.69 7.17
N VAL A 47 -10.00 14.39 7.34
CA VAL A 47 -10.05 15.64 8.12
C VAL A 47 -9.72 15.36 9.59
N LEU A 48 -10.35 14.34 10.18
CA LEU A 48 -10.06 13.91 11.55
C LEU A 48 -8.57 13.58 11.74
N LEU A 49 -8.03 12.69 10.90
CA LEU A 49 -6.67 12.22 11.03
C LEU A 49 -5.65 13.34 10.81
N LYS A 50 -5.89 14.26 9.86
CA LYS A 50 -5.01 15.42 9.65
C LYS A 50 -4.85 16.25 10.92
N ARG A 51 -5.95 16.48 11.65
CA ARG A 51 -5.96 17.22 12.92
C ARG A 51 -5.27 16.43 14.01
N VAL A 52 -5.76 15.23 14.30
CA VAL A 52 -5.27 14.42 15.43
C VAL A 52 -3.78 14.08 15.30
N LEU A 53 -3.30 13.74 14.11
CA LEU A 53 -1.89 13.44 13.88
C LEU A 53 -0.98 14.68 13.98
N ALA A 54 -1.50 15.87 13.73
CA ALA A 54 -0.74 17.12 13.91
C ALA A 54 -0.63 17.51 15.38
N ASP A 55 -1.66 17.21 16.18
CA ASP A 55 -1.73 17.58 17.60
C ASP A 55 -0.92 16.63 18.50
N HIS A 56 -0.58 15.43 18.02
CA HIS A 56 0.07 14.36 18.80
C HIS A 56 1.32 13.85 18.07
N ILE A 57 2.42 14.58 18.14
CA ILE A 57 3.68 14.19 17.52
C ILE A 57 4.45 13.23 18.42
N LEU A 58 4.75 12.04 17.91
CA LEU A 58 5.53 11.04 18.62
C LEU A 58 7.01 11.40 18.67
N PRO A 59 7.68 11.18 19.82
CA PRO A 59 8.98 11.77 20.10
C PRO A 59 10.15 11.12 19.34
N ASP A 60 10.06 9.81 19.11
CA ASP A 60 11.14 9.02 18.53
C ASP A 60 10.61 7.89 17.64
N ARG A 61 11.54 7.26 16.90
CA ARG A 61 11.24 6.19 15.94
C ARG A 61 10.67 4.94 16.59
N VAL A 62 11.13 4.59 17.78
CA VAL A 62 10.67 3.38 18.48
C VAL A 62 9.22 3.53 18.88
N THR A 63 8.89 4.66 19.51
CA THR A 63 7.51 5.01 19.88
C THR A 63 6.61 5.09 18.66
N TYR A 64 7.09 5.74 17.57
CA TYR A 64 6.34 5.81 16.31
C TYR A 64 6.02 4.42 15.74
N THR A 65 7.03 3.54 15.61
CA THR A 65 6.83 2.20 15.04
C THR A 65 5.89 1.36 15.92
N ALA A 66 6.07 1.43 17.24
CA ALA A 66 5.20 0.73 18.20
C ALA A 66 3.76 1.21 18.11
N THR A 67 3.53 2.54 18.01
CA THR A 67 2.18 3.11 17.92
C THR A 67 1.48 2.75 16.61
N VAL A 68 2.20 2.77 15.47
CA VAL A 68 1.64 2.30 14.19
C VAL A 68 1.19 0.86 14.30
N LEU A 69 2.05 -0.02 14.85
CA LEU A 69 1.74 -1.45 14.98
C LEU A 69 0.65 -1.72 16.03
N GLU A 70 0.58 -0.94 17.10
CA GLU A 70 -0.51 -1.03 18.07
C GLU A 70 -1.86 -0.72 17.44
N LEU A 71 -1.97 0.43 16.75
CA LEU A 71 -3.18 0.81 16.00
C LEU A 71 -3.56 -0.26 14.98
N TRP A 72 -2.59 -0.86 14.32
CA TRP A 72 -2.80 -1.88 13.31
C TRP A 72 -3.30 -3.21 13.89
N ARG A 73 -2.59 -3.72 14.90
CA ARG A 73 -2.83 -5.04 15.51
C ARG A 73 -4.09 -5.07 16.37
N ALA A 74 -4.31 -4.00 17.15
CA ALA A 74 -5.45 -3.88 18.05
C ALA A 74 -6.66 -3.20 17.43
N ALA A 75 -6.71 -3.08 16.09
CA ALA A 75 -7.83 -2.50 15.37
C ALA A 75 -9.08 -3.38 15.51
N GLU A 76 -10.17 -2.81 16.00
CA GLU A 76 -11.48 -3.42 16.06
C GLU A 76 -12.33 -3.08 14.81
N PHE A 77 -12.08 -1.92 14.21
CA PHE A 77 -12.75 -1.44 13.02
C PHE A 77 -11.75 -1.14 11.90
N ARG A 78 -12.20 -1.29 10.66
CA ARG A 78 -11.32 -1.13 9.50
C ARG A 78 -10.72 0.27 9.38
N GLU A 79 -11.47 1.30 9.78
CA GLU A 79 -10.98 2.68 9.79
C GLU A 79 -9.79 2.90 10.73
N GLU A 80 -9.63 2.08 11.78
CA GLU A 80 -8.45 2.14 12.65
C GLU A 80 -7.19 1.67 11.92
N ARG A 81 -7.29 0.66 11.04
CA ARG A 81 -6.19 0.26 10.15
C ARG A 81 -5.85 1.35 9.13
N TYR A 82 -6.84 2.03 8.58
CA TYR A 82 -6.57 3.21 7.73
C TYR A 82 -5.88 4.33 8.51
N ALA A 83 -6.20 4.50 9.78
CA ALA A 83 -5.51 5.46 10.66
C ALA A 83 -4.04 5.06 10.89
N ALA A 84 -3.75 3.78 11.11
CA ALA A 84 -2.37 3.28 11.20
C ALA A 84 -1.57 3.53 9.92
N ILE A 85 -2.18 3.30 8.75
CA ILE A 85 -1.57 3.60 7.44
C ILE A 85 -1.33 5.12 7.29
N ALA A 86 -2.27 5.97 7.71
CA ALA A 86 -2.10 7.42 7.65
C ALA A 86 -0.99 7.89 8.60
N LEU A 87 -0.94 7.36 9.82
CA LEU A 87 0.13 7.64 10.79
C LEU A 87 1.49 7.25 10.21
N SER A 88 1.60 6.06 9.61
CA SER A 88 2.85 5.56 9.03
C SER A 88 3.44 6.48 7.96
N GLY A 89 2.61 7.24 7.25
CA GLY A 89 3.05 8.19 6.22
C GLY A 89 2.99 9.65 6.63
N HIS A 90 2.76 9.96 7.91
CA HIS A 90 2.64 11.34 8.34
C HIS A 90 3.96 12.09 8.17
N ARG A 91 3.87 13.35 7.68
CA ARG A 91 5.03 14.17 7.30
C ARG A 91 6.07 14.38 8.42
N ALA A 92 5.63 14.37 9.67
CA ALA A 92 6.51 14.55 10.83
C ALA A 92 7.56 13.42 10.94
N TYR A 93 7.27 12.24 10.37
CA TYR A 93 8.10 11.05 10.44
C TYR A 93 8.85 10.76 9.14
N ARG A 94 8.89 11.74 8.22
CA ARG A 94 9.56 11.59 6.91
C ARG A 94 11.03 11.18 7.05
N ARG A 95 11.72 11.68 8.06
CA ARG A 95 13.13 11.39 8.33
C ARG A 95 13.39 9.93 8.71
N TRP A 96 12.34 9.19 9.13
CA TRP A 96 12.43 7.78 9.51
C TRP A 96 12.00 6.84 8.39
N GLN A 97 11.55 7.37 7.24
CA GLN A 97 11.13 6.57 6.11
C GLN A 97 12.37 6.03 5.35
N ASP A 98 12.88 4.90 5.80
CA ASP A 98 14.06 4.23 5.27
C ASP A 98 13.86 2.69 5.30
N PRO A 99 14.83 1.89 4.77
CA PRO A 99 14.71 0.44 4.70
C PRO A 99 14.49 -0.27 6.05
N GLU A 100 14.81 0.35 7.19
CA GLU A 100 14.57 -0.26 8.50
C GLU A 100 13.08 -0.35 8.85
N LEU A 101 12.20 0.36 8.15
CA LEU A 101 10.76 0.25 8.32
C LEU A 101 10.13 -0.89 7.49
N LEU A 102 10.87 -1.54 6.60
CA LEU A 102 10.32 -2.63 5.78
C LEU A 102 9.67 -3.74 6.61
N PRO A 103 10.21 -4.19 7.76
CA PRO A 103 9.55 -5.21 8.58
C PRO A 103 8.17 -4.79 9.10
N MET A 104 8.01 -3.51 9.49
CA MET A 104 6.71 -2.96 9.90
C MET A 104 5.71 -2.99 8.74
N TYR A 105 6.13 -2.52 7.56
CA TYR A 105 5.27 -2.52 6.37
C TYR A 105 4.94 -3.93 5.90
N GLU A 106 5.90 -4.85 5.95
CA GLU A 106 5.70 -6.26 5.64
C GLU A 106 4.61 -6.90 6.52
N GLU A 107 4.68 -6.68 7.83
CA GLU A 107 3.65 -7.15 8.75
C GLU A 107 2.27 -6.61 8.39
N MET A 108 2.18 -5.30 8.11
CA MET A 108 0.92 -4.66 7.73
C MET A 108 0.38 -5.20 6.39
N ILE A 109 1.24 -5.49 5.43
CA ILE A 109 0.88 -6.05 4.12
C ILE A 109 0.33 -7.46 4.28
N VAL A 110 1.08 -8.35 4.94
CA VAL A 110 0.73 -9.76 5.07
C VAL A 110 -0.51 -9.96 5.95
N SER A 111 -0.59 -9.25 7.08
CA SER A 111 -1.75 -9.35 7.99
C SER A 111 -2.96 -8.51 7.53
N GLY A 112 -2.74 -7.49 6.70
CA GLY A 112 -3.78 -6.69 6.06
C GLY A 112 -4.47 -7.41 4.91
N ALA A 113 -3.73 -8.18 4.15
CA ALA A 113 -4.14 -9.15 3.14
C ALA A 113 -5.33 -8.71 2.26
N TRP A 114 -5.38 -7.45 1.86
CA TRP A 114 -6.39 -6.92 0.96
C TRP A 114 -5.89 -5.68 0.22
N TRP A 115 -6.37 -5.49 -1.00
CA TRP A 115 -5.83 -4.51 -1.96
C TRP A 115 -5.80 -3.06 -1.45
N ASP A 116 -6.80 -2.61 -0.69
CA ASP A 116 -6.89 -1.22 -0.20
C ASP A 116 -5.80 -0.86 0.83
N HIS A 117 -5.37 -1.84 1.62
CA HIS A 117 -4.22 -1.67 2.51
C HIS A 117 -2.90 -1.78 1.75
N VAL A 118 -2.78 -2.86 0.97
CA VAL A 118 -1.53 -3.24 0.31
C VAL A 118 -1.11 -2.21 -0.73
N ASP A 119 -2.04 -1.70 -1.53
CA ASP A 119 -1.73 -0.75 -2.60
C ASP A 119 -1.22 0.59 -2.04
N GLU A 120 -1.84 1.08 -0.96
CA GLU A 120 -1.39 2.31 -0.30
C GLU A 120 0.02 2.13 0.31
N LEU A 121 0.26 0.99 0.98
CA LEU A 121 1.57 0.69 1.57
C LEU A 121 2.64 0.49 0.49
N ALA A 122 2.36 -0.27 -0.54
CA ALA A 122 3.30 -0.52 -1.63
C ALA A 122 3.72 0.76 -2.35
N ILE A 123 2.74 1.54 -2.79
CA ILE A 123 2.96 2.70 -3.67
C ILE A 123 3.45 3.91 -2.88
N ARG A 124 2.84 4.18 -1.71
CA ARG A 124 3.05 5.42 -0.96
C ARG A 124 4.07 5.29 0.17
N ARG A 125 4.46 4.09 0.58
CA ARG A 125 5.45 3.85 1.64
C ARG A 125 6.69 3.16 1.08
N ILE A 126 6.56 1.96 0.56
CA ILE A 126 7.70 1.17 0.04
C ILE A 126 8.29 1.81 -1.22
N GLY A 127 7.47 2.29 -2.15
CA GLY A 127 7.96 2.93 -3.37
C GLY A 127 8.94 4.09 -3.14
N PRO A 128 8.63 5.10 -2.31
CA PRO A 128 9.57 6.15 -1.94
C PRO A 128 10.85 5.65 -1.26
N ILE A 129 10.75 4.65 -0.37
CA ILE A 129 11.92 4.04 0.29
C ILE A 129 12.80 3.33 -0.73
N LEU A 130 12.20 2.58 -1.66
CA LEU A 130 12.91 1.93 -2.77
C LEU A 130 13.68 2.96 -3.62
N ARG A 131 13.05 4.06 -4.00
CA ARG A 131 13.74 5.11 -4.78
C ARG A 131 14.88 5.75 -4.03
N ALA A 132 14.73 5.94 -2.71
CA ALA A 132 15.76 6.55 -1.87
C ALA A 132 16.96 5.62 -1.61
N ASP A 133 16.75 4.31 -1.52
CA ASP A 133 17.82 3.33 -1.26
C ASP A 133 17.56 2.02 -2.03
N ARG A 134 17.76 2.08 -3.35
CA ARG A 134 17.58 0.92 -4.25
C ARG A 134 18.46 -0.25 -3.86
N ALA A 135 19.70 0.01 -3.45
CA ALA A 135 20.65 -1.04 -3.13
C ALA A 135 20.17 -1.94 -1.99
N LYS A 136 19.50 -1.37 -0.99
CA LYS A 136 18.97 -2.13 0.15
C LYS A 136 17.59 -2.73 -0.11
N VAL A 137 16.74 -2.06 -0.89
CA VAL A 137 15.33 -2.48 -1.05
C VAL A 137 15.10 -3.41 -2.24
N THR A 138 15.84 -3.26 -3.33
CA THR A 138 15.71 -4.12 -4.53
C THR A 138 15.81 -5.62 -4.20
N PRO A 139 16.78 -6.11 -3.38
CA PRO A 139 16.83 -7.52 -3.01
C PRO A 139 15.55 -8.02 -2.34
N THR A 140 14.94 -7.19 -1.48
CA THR A 140 13.68 -7.53 -0.81
C THR A 140 12.54 -7.63 -1.82
N MET A 141 12.42 -6.68 -2.75
CA MET A 141 11.36 -6.72 -3.78
C MET A 141 11.51 -7.94 -4.69
N LEU A 142 12.74 -8.30 -5.07
CA LEU A 142 12.99 -9.52 -5.84
C LEU A 142 12.63 -10.79 -5.06
N SER A 143 12.97 -10.84 -3.78
CA SER A 143 12.55 -11.96 -2.91
C SER A 143 11.03 -12.06 -2.81
N TRP A 144 10.35 -10.93 -2.62
CA TRP A 144 8.89 -10.89 -2.50
C TRP A 144 8.17 -11.25 -3.81
N SER A 145 8.75 -10.95 -4.96
CA SER A 145 8.15 -11.30 -6.26
C SER A 145 8.01 -12.81 -6.48
N ALA A 146 8.86 -13.60 -5.83
CA ALA A 146 8.86 -15.07 -5.87
C ALA A 146 8.30 -15.73 -4.59
N ASP A 147 7.76 -14.95 -3.66
CA ASP A 147 7.21 -15.45 -2.40
C ASP A 147 5.91 -16.23 -2.61
N ARG A 148 5.53 -17.05 -1.61
CA ARG A 148 4.23 -17.74 -1.61
C ARG A 148 3.07 -16.81 -1.26
N ASP A 149 3.35 -15.73 -0.51
CA ASP A 149 2.34 -14.76 -0.11
C ASP A 149 1.95 -13.87 -1.30
N LEU A 150 0.65 -13.88 -1.61
CA LEU A 150 0.05 -13.10 -2.70
C LEU A 150 0.35 -11.59 -2.59
N TRP A 151 0.30 -11.06 -1.38
CA TRP A 151 0.36 -9.62 -1.15
C TRP A 151 1.78 -9.08 -1.14
N ARG A 152 2.77 -9.90 -0.74
CA ARG A 152 4.19 -9.61 -0.99
C ARG A 152 4.48 -9.54 -2.49
N ARG A 153 4.00 -10.54 -3.25
CA ARG A 153 4.15 -10.56 -4.72
C ARG A 153 3.51 -9.34 -5.36
N ARG A 154 2.25 -9.02 -4.98
CA ARG A 154 1.57 -7.82 -5.47
C ARG A 154 2.35 -6.56 -5.15
N THR A 155 2.85 -6.41 -3.92
CA THR A 155 3.67 -5.26 -3.50
C THR A 155 4.89 -5.09 -4.38
N ALA A 156 5.65 -6.17 -4.63
CA ALA A 156 6.83 -6.14 -5.49
C ALA A 156 6.52 -5.64 -6.92
N ILE A 157 5.37 -6.03 -7.47
CA ILE A 157 4.93 -5.63 -8.81
C ILE A 157 4.54 -4.15 -8.87
N ILE A 158 3.81 -3.63 -7.86
CA ILE A 158 3.19 -2.31 -7.92
C ILE A 158 3.96 -1.20 -7.20
N CYS A 159 5.03 -1.52 -6.45
CA CYS A 159 5.74 -0.53 -5.62
C CYS A 159 6.35 0.63 -6.41
N GLN A 160 6.58 0.47 -7.71
CA GLN A 160 7.11 1.53 -8.57
C GLN A 160 6.03 2.39 -9.25
N ILE A 161 4.74 2.12 -9.03
CA ILE A 161 3.67 2.96 -9.58
C ILE A 161 3.85 4.41 -9.12
N GLY A 162 3.80 5.34 -10.07
CA GLY A 162 4.02 6.77 -9.84
C GLY A 162 5.49 7.21 -9.83
N ALA A 163 6.45 6.30 -10.04
CA ALA A 163 7.87 6.63 -10.12
C ALA A 163 8.27 7.35 -11.42
N LYS A 164 7.43 7.24 -12.47
CA LYS A 164 7.66 7.89 -13.77
C LYS A 164 9.05 7.58 -14.33
N GLU A 165 9.86 8.63 -14.58
CA GLU A 165 11.22 8.53 -15.11
C GLU A 165 12.20 7.84 -14.15
N GLU A 166 11.87 7.77 -12.86
CA GLU A 166 12.66 7.05 -11.86
C GLU A 166 12.35 5.54 -11.81
N THR A 167 11.45 5.04 -12.65
CA THR A 167 11.12 3.60 -12.71
C THR A 167 12.35 2.81 -13.16
N ASP A 168 12.74 1.82 -12.32
CA ASP A 168 13.74 0.83 -12.68
C ASP A 168 13.07 -0.27 -13.50
N THR A 169 13.32 -0.27 -14.79
CA THR A 169 12.68 -1.21 -15.75
C THR A 169 13.21 -2.63 -15.61
N ASP A 170 14.46 -2.82 -15.17
CA ASP A 170 14.98 -4.17 -14.84
C ASP A 170 14.24 -4.76 -13.64
N LEU A 171 14.11 -3.99 -12.58
CA LEU A 171 13.34 -4.42 -11.41
C LEU A 171 11.87 -4.67 -11.77
N LEU A 172 11.23 -3.79 -12.55
CA LEU A 172 9.85 -3.95 -12.99
C LEU A 172 9.66 -5.26 -13.75
N THR A 173 10.54 -5.55 -14.70
CA THR A 173 10.55 -6.79 -15.47
C THR A 173 10.68 -8.01 -14.55
N ARG A 174 11.72 -8.03 -13.72
CA ARG A 174 12.04 -9.15 -12.83
C ARG A 174 11.00 -9.41 -11.74
N THR A 175 10.21 -8.40 -11.36
CA THR A 175 9.10 -8.59 -10.40
C THR A 175 7.82 -9.06 -11.09
N ILE A 176 7.64 -8.79 -12.38
CA ILE A 176 6.48 -9.23 -13.16
C ILE A 176 6.64 -10.67 -13.66
N GLU A 177 7.82 -11.02 -14.19
CA GLU A 177 8.06 -12.32 -14.85
C GLU A 177 7.63 -13.54 -14.03
N PRO A 178 7.94 -13.64 -12.70
CA PRO A 178 7.50 -14.78 -11.87
C PRO A 178 5.99 -14.91 -11.74
N ALA A 179 5.24 -13.84 -12.05
CA ALA A 179 3.79 -13.79 -11.89
C ALA A 179 3.00 -13.88 -13.21
N ILE A 180 3.68 -13.93 -14.37
CA ILE A 180 3.02 -13.90 -15.69
C ILE A 180 2.05 -15.07 -15.87
N ALA A 181 2.44 -16.28 -15.49
CA ALA A 181 1.63 -17.49 -15.64
C ALA A 181 0.57 -17.68 -14.53
N GLU A 182 0.56 -16.85 -13.52
CA GLU A 182 -0.31 -17.01 -12.37
C GLU A 182 -1.77 -16.70 -12.70
N PRO A 183 -2.73 -17.55 -12.29
CA PRO A 183 -4.15 -17.31 -12.54
C PRO A 183 -4.76 -16.27 -11.59
N GLU A 184 -4.03 -15.85 -10.56
CA GLU A 184 -4.53 -14.99 -9.48
C GLU A 184 -4.91 -13.59 -9.99
N PHE A 185 -6.14 -13.20 -9.74
CA PHE A 185 -6.71 -11.93 -10.25
C PHE A 185 -5.90 -10.71 -9.80
N PHE A 186 -5.51 -10.65 -8.53
CA PHE A 186 -4.81 -9.48 -7.98
C PHE A 186 -3.39 -9.33 -8.54
N LEU A 187 -2.73 -10.42 -8.93
CA LEU A 187 -1.43 -10.36 -9.64
C LEU A 187 -1.61 -9.88 -11.07
N ARG A 188 -2.55 -10.48 -11.81
CA ARG A 188 -2.84 -10.07 -13.20
C ARG A 188 -3.24 -8.60 -13.31
N LYS A 189 -4.08 -8.14 -12.36
CA LYS A 189 -4.51 -6.74 -12.28
C LYS A 189 -3.34 -5.83 -11.89
N GLY A 190 -2.50 -6.24 -10.94
CA GLY A 190 -1.30 -5.52 -10.52
C GLY A 190 -0.30 -5.33 -11.65
N ILE A 191 -0.02 -6.38 -12.42
CA ILE A 191 0.85 -6.32 -13.61
C ILE A 191 0.32 -5.30 -14.62
N GLY A 192 -0.96 -5.43 -14.99
CA GLY A 192 -1.58 -4.51 -15.94
C GLY A 192 -1.55 -3.06 -15.45
N TRP A 193 -1.77 -2.83 -14.16
CA TRP A 193 -1.74 -1.48 -13.57
C TRP A 193 -0.32 -0.89 -13.56
N ALA A 194 0.68 -1.66 -13.15
CA ALA A 194 2.06 -1.20 -13.14
C ALA A 194 2.55 -0.82 -14.55
N LEU A 195 2.28 -1.67 -15.53
CA LEU A 195 2.62 -1.38 -16.94
C LEU A 195 1.84 -0.18 -17.48
N ARG A 196 0.54 -0.08 -17.21
CA ARG A 196 -0.27 1.07 -17.64
C ARG A 196 0.19 2.39 -17.03
N ASP A 197 0.62 2.37 -15.78
CA ASP A 197 1.16 3.58 -15.15
C ASP A 197 2.47 4.00 -15.82
N TYR A 198 3.37 3.06 -16.05
CA TYR A 198 4.64 3.35 -16.72
C TYR A 198 4.47 3.72 -18.21
N ALA A 199 3.44 3.23 -18.88
CA ALA A 199 3.11 3.60 -20.24
C ALA A 199 2.87 5.12 -20.45
N LYS A 200 2.52 5.84 -19.40
CA LYS A 200 2.40 7.31 -19.43
C LYS A 200 3.76 8.00 -19.62
N THR A 201 4.83 7.34 -19.21
CA THR A 201 6.21 7.84 -19.30
C THR A 201 6.96 7.24 -20.48
N ALA A 202 6.84 5.93 -20.70
CA ALA A 202 7.57 5.18 -21.71
C ALA A 202 6.64 4.22 -22.50
N PRO A 203 5.75 4.74 -23.35
CA PRO A 203 4.76 3.91 -24.05
C PRO A 203 5.40 2.84 -24.95
N ASP A 204 6.50 3.16 -25.63
CA ASP A 204 7.15 2.22 -26.55
C ASP A 204 7.84 1.08 -25.80
N TRP A 205 8.42 1.35 -24.63
CA TRP A 205 8.96 0.32 -23.76
C TRP A 205 7.86 -0.66 -23.34
N VAL A 206 6.69 -0.14 -22.96
CA VAL A 206 5.56 -1.01 -22.53
C VAL A 206 5.02 -1.83 -23.70
N ARG A 207 4.94 -1.28 -24.93
CA ARG A 207 4.57 -2.05 -26.12
C ARG A 207 5.54 -3.21 -26.36
N SER A 208 6.86 -2.92 -26.37
CA SER A 208 7.89 -3.95 -26.53
C SER A 208 7.80 -5.00 -25.43
N PHE A 209 7.64 -4.58 -24.17
CA PHE A 209 7.48 -5.51 -23.05
C PHE A 209 6.29 -6.48 -23.26
N VAL A 210 5.14 -5.94 -23.68
CA VAL A 210 3.93 -6.75 -23.92
C VAL A 210 4.12 -7.72 -25.09
N ASP A 211 4.84 -7.31 -26.14
CA ASP A 211 5.13 -8.16 -27.30
C ASP A 211 6.14 -9.26 -26.97
N ASP A 212 7.16 -8.94 -26.18
CA ASP A 212 8.19 -9.89 -25.72
C ASP A 212 7.64 -10.90 -24.68
N HIS A 213 6.48 -10.62 -24.07
CA HIS A 213 5.86 -11.49 -23.06
C HIS A 213 4.48 -12.02 -23.51
N PRO A 214 4.42 -12.93 -24.48
CA PRO A 214 3.15 -13.48 -25.00
C PRO A 214 2.35 -14.26 -23.94
N GLY A 215 3.00 -14.70 -22.85
CA GLY A 215 2.36 -15.34 -21.71
C GLY A 215 1.55 -14.41 -20.78
N LEU A 216 1.59 -13.10 -21.00
CA LEU A 216 0.76 -12.16 -20.26
C LEU A 216 -0.73 -12.49 -20.42
N SER A 217 -1.47 -12.50 -19.30
CA SER A 217 -2.92 -12.72 -19.34
C SER A 217 -3.61 -11.65 -20.19
N GLY A 218 -4.76 -12.02 -20.80
CA GLY A 218 -5.56 -11.05 -21.55
C GLY A 218 -5.97 -9.83 -20.70
N LEU A 219 -6.17 -10.00 -19.40
CA LEU A 219 -6.42 -8.90 -18.48
C LEU A 219 -5.21 -7.97 -18.36
N SER A 220 -4.02 -8.52 -18.08
CA SER A 220 -2.79 -7.74 -17.93
C SER A 220 -2.46 -6.97 -19.21
N ARG A 221 -2.56 -7.63 -20.38
CA ARG A 221 -2.33 -7.02 -21.69
C ARG A 221 -3.28 -5.85 -21.97
N ARG A 222 -4.60 -6.06 -21.79
CA ARG A 222 -5.60 -4.99 -22.00
C ARG A 222 -5.38 -3.80 -21.07
N GLU A 223 -5.08 -4.06 -19.80
CA GLU A 223 -4.81 -2.98 -18.85
C GLU A 223 -3.52 -2.22 -19.21
N ALA A 224 -2.44 -2.91 -19.56
CA ALA A 224 -1.16 -2.29 -19.94
C ALA A 224 -1.32 -1.35 -21.13
N LEU A 225 -2.04 -1.78 -22.18
CA LEU A 225 -2.18 -1.07 -23.45
C LEU A 225 -3.37 -0.09 -23.48
N LYS A 226 -4.14 0.04 -22.41
CA LYS A 226 -5.43 0.77 -22.38
C LYS A 226 -5.40 2.18 -22.96
N HIS A 227 -4.26 2.87 -22.89
CA HIS A 227 -4.12 4.26 -23.34
C HIS A 227 -3.08 4.45 -24.44
N ILE A 228 -2.46 3.38 -24.92
CA ILE A 228 -1.36 3.43 -25.90
C ILE A 228 -1.51 2.40 -27.04
N GLY A 229 -2.51 1.51 -26.95
CA GLY A 229 -2.85 0.55 -28.00
C GLY A 229 -3.80 1.11 -29.04
#